data_9af52178fb30e01dd83c8955747b8d0a
#
_entry.id   9af52178fb30e01dd83c8955747b8d0a
#
_cell.length_a   1.000
_cell.length_b   1.000
_cell.length_c   1.000
_cell.angle_alpha   90.00
_cell.angle_beta   90.00
_cell.angle_gamma   90.00
#
_symmetry.space_group_name_H-M   'P 1'
#
loop_
_entity.id
_entity.type
_entity.pdbx_description
1 polymer ?
#
loop_
_entity_poly.entity_id
_entity_poly.type
_entity_poly.pdbx_seq_one_letter_code
_entity_poly.pdbx_strand_id
1 'polypeptide(L)'
;MTSTAAIPEHKVFENTNSRSIEIGDWYITAKTNPISNAAECDALQASLSGLPLPEMTFGNNSLELVHRPSGWSYAFTTADALRGVKNGELAEGDGGVKVGYAEAWLQSRTGPSSQLPMPKTVPTKPYDWTYTTMYSGHEKCSLPSTSWHPADPDNTSHAIPIAELTRQDPILFYAEIPLFEDELHDNGASHLLVRIRVMPTCLFILCRFTLRVDNVLFRTYDTRLYHSFSSSPPFVVKETSGWEAPYERVKRHLRRRDDLTPLTDPTWIASILTKLSAEATQIAGAGTRWRGLGTKLEVIVLSRASNSASDIQTSS
;
A
#
# COMPACT_ATOMS: atom_id res chain seq x y z
N MET A 1 1.38 -29.11 -23.23
CA MET A 1 2.82 -29.15 -22.92
C MET A 1 3.18 -27.79 -22.39
N THR A 2 3.29 -27.64 -21.08
CA THR A 2 3.70 -26.39 -20.43
C THR A 2 5.21 -26.25 -20.66
N SER A 3 5.60 -25.31 -21.53
CA SER A 3 6.99 -24.91 -21.64
C SER A 3 7.44 -24.39 -20.28
N THR A 4 8.28 -25.13 -19.58
CA THR A 4 8.99 -24.65 -18.40
C THR A 4 9.96 -23.59 -18.91
N ALA A 5 9.58 -22.32 -18.79
CA ALA A 5 10.49 -21.21 -19.08
C ALA A 5 11.76 -21.42 -18.24
N ALA A 6 12.92 -21.32 -18.87
CA ALA A 6 14.18 -21.43 -18.15
C ALA A 6 14.23 -20.37 -17.06
N ILE A 7 14.57 -20.77 -15.83
CA ILE A 7 14.72 -19.82 -14.73
C ILE A 7 15.87 -18.86 -15.09
N PRO A 8 15.63 -17.54 -15.12
CA PRO A 8 16.67 -16.58 -15.47
C PRO A 8 17.80 -16.60 -14.43
N GLU A 9 19.00 -16.25 -14.87
CA GLU A 9 20.12 -16.09 -13.95
C GLU A 9 19.79 -15.01 -12.91
N HIS A 10 19.94 -15.36 -11.65
CA HIS A 10 19.66 -14.46 -10.53
C HIS A 10 20.59 -14.74 -9.37
N LYS A 11 20.81 -13.74 -8.53
CA LYS A 11 21.59 -13.82 -7.30
C LYS A 11 20.80 -13.24 -6.14
N VAL A 12 20.69 -13.98 -5.05
CA VAL A 12 20.04 -13.52 -3.82
C VAL A 12 21.13 -13.23 -2.78
N PHE A 13 20.99 -12.10 -2.11
CA PHE A 13 21.89 -11.66 -1.03
C PHE A 13 21.06 -11.55 0.24
N GLU A 14 21.59 -12.05 1.34
CA GLU A 14 20.93 -12.03 2.64
C GLU A 14 21.87 -11.45 3.69
N ASN A 15 21.38 -10.45 4.42
CA ASN A 15 22.01 -9.86 5.59
C ASN A 15 20.98 -9.90 6.73
N THR A 16 21.39 -9.51 7.94
CA THR A 16 20.55 -9.60 9.14
C THR A 16 19.19 -8.91 8.97
N ASN A 17 19.15 -7.72 8.38
CA ASN A 17 17.94 -6.90 8.25
C ASN A 17 17.64 -6.51 6.79
N SER A 18 18.30 -7.13 5.83
CA SER A 18 18.06 -6.86 4.41
C SER A 18 18.24 -8.09 3.56
N ARG A 19 17.38 -8.21 2.57
CA ARG A 19 17.45 -9.22 1.52
C ARG A 19 17.38 -8.52 0.18
N SER A 20 18.19 -8.96 -0.76
CA SER A 20 18.20 -8.39 -2.11
C SER A 20 18.22 -9.48 -3.16
N ILE A 21 17.67 -9.18 -4.33
CA ILE A 21 17.80 -10.02 -5.51
C ILE A 21 18.29 -9.20 -6.69
N GLU A 22 19.22 -9.77 -7.41
CA GLU A 22 19.68 -9.33 -8.71
C GLU A 22 19.12 -10.27 -9.76
N ILE A 23 18.33 -9.77 -10.69
CA ILE A 23 17.71 -10.56 -11.75
C ILE A 23 17.59 -9.72 -13.03
N GLY A 24 18.29 -10.15 -14.10
CA GLY A 24 18.36 -9.38 -15.33
C GLY A 24 18.87 -7.94 -15.07
N ASP A 25 18.09 -6.98 -15.52
CA ASP A 25 18.39 -5.54 -15.39
C ASP A 25 17.97 -4.94 -14.04
N TRP A 26 17.41 -5.74 -13.13
CA TRP A 26 16.84 -5.29 -11.88
C TRP A 26 17.72 -5.61 -10.67
N TYR A 27 17.77 -4.65 -9.75
CA TYR A 27 18.24 -4.84 -8.39
C TYR A 27 17.16 -4.44 -7.41
N ILE A 28 16.75 -5.37 -6.55
CA ILE A 28 15.62 -5.17 -5.64
C ILE A 28 16.10 -5.44 -4.22
N THR A 29 15.85 -4.50 -3.32
CA THR A 29 16.25 -4.60 -1.91
C THR A 29 15.07 -4.42 -0.99
N ALA A 30 14.83 -5.39 -0.12
CA ALA A 30 13.88 -5.32 0.99
C ALA A 30 14.67 -5.18 2.31
N LYS A 31 14.33 -4.16 3.10
CA LYS A 31 14.85 -3.96 4.47
C LYS A 31 13.73 -4.18 5.46
N THR A 32 13.96 -5.08 6.41
CA THR A 32 13.01 -5.42 7.48
C THR A 32 13.74 -5.36 8.81
N ASN A 33 13.48 -4.31 9.56
CA ASN A 33 14.03 -4.06 10.87
C ASN A 33 12.94 -4.30 11.93
N PRO A 34 13.30 -4.51 13.20
CA PRO A 34 12.35 -4.49 14.28
C PRO A 34 11.57 -3.17 14.34
N ILE A 35 10.53 -3.14 15.16
CA ILE A 35 9.81 -1.90 15.51
C ILE A 35 10.81 -0.83 15.97
N SER A 36 10.61 0.41 15.54
CA SER A 36 11.48 1.54 15.86
C SER A 36 11.51 1.78 17.37
N ASN A 37 12.71 2.00 17.91
CA ASN A 37 12.89 2.41 19.29
C ASN A 37 12.53 3.89 19.50
N ALA A 38 12.47 4.34 20.76
CA ALA A 38 12.05 5.70 21.10
C ALA A 38 12.88 6.78 20.37
N ALA A 39 14.20 6.65 20.30
CA ALA A 39 15.07 7.63 19.65
C ALA A 39 14.85 7.67 18.12
N GLU A 40 14.60 6.53 17.49
CA GLU A 40 14.26 6.45 16.07
C GLU A 40 12.88 7.06 15.81
N CYS A 41 11.90 6.83 16.70
CA CYS A 41 10.59 7.45 16.64
C CYS A 41 10.69 8.98 16.79
N ASP A 42 11.44 9.47 17.77
CA ASP A 42 11.64 10.91 17.98
C ASP A 42 12.27 11.58 16.75
N ALA A 43 13.29 10.95 16.16
CA ALA A 43 13.94 11.45 14.95
C ALA A 43 12.98 11.46 13.74
N LEU A 44 12.19 10.40 13.57
CA LEU A 44 11.19 10.30 12.49
C LEU A 44 10.10 11.36 12.69
N GLN A 45 9.56 11.49 13.89
CA GLN A 45 8.54 12.48 14.23
C GLN A 45 9.04 13.90 13.97
N ALA A 46 10.26 14.23 14.36
CA ALA A 46 10.88 15.52 14.07
C ALA A 46 10.97 15.77 12.57
N SER A 47 11.32 14.76 11.77
CA SER A 47 11.41 14.85 10.31
C SER A 47 10.04 15.04 9.63
N LEU A 48 8.95 14.69 10.32
CA LEU A 48 7.56 14.78 9.89
C LEU A 48 6.82 15.97 10.53
N SER A 49 7.55 17.00 10.97
CA SER A 49 6.99 18.21 11.57
C SER A 49 6.13 17.95 12.83
N GLY A 50 6.50 16.96 13.61
CA GLY A 50 5.82 16.62 14.86
C GLY A 50 4.57 15.76 14.68
N LEU A 51 4.38 15.12 13.53
CA LEU A 51 3.27 14.18 13.32
C LEU A 51 3.32 13.07 14.40
N PRO A 52 2.26 12.86 15.19
CA PRO A 52 2.17 11.68 16.06
C PRO A 52 2.32 10.42 15.21
N LEU A 53 3.21 9.51 15.62
CA LEU A 53 3.46 8.28 14.88
C LEU A 53 2.44 7.20 15.24
N PRO A 54 2.19 6.23 14.31
CA PRO A 54 1.47 5.00 14.61
C PRO A 54 2.14 4.23 15.76
N GLU A 55 1.35 3.49 16.53
CA GLU A 55 1.81 2.74 17.70
C GLU A 55 2.98 1.81 17.38
N MET A 56 2.89 1.04 16.30
CA MET A 56 3.98 0.23 15.78
C MET A 56 4.52 0.83 14.48
N THR A 57 5.59 1.59 14.60
CA THR A 57 6.26 2.22 13.46
C THR A 57 7.54 1.47 13.12
N PHE A 58 7.68 1.07 11.85
CA PHE A 58 8.87 0.40 11.33
C PHE A 58 9.66 1.39 10.45
N GLY A 59 10.18 2.45 11.07
CA GLY A 59 10.76 3.61 10.40
C GLY A 59 11.90 3.31 9.44
N ASN A 60 12.67 2.25 9.72
CA ASN A 60 13.82 1.82 8.93
C ASN A 60 13.48 0.75 7.87
N ASN A 61 12.21 0.36 7.74
CA ASN A 61 11.77 -0.59 6.74
C ASN A 61 11.58 0.07 5.37
N SER A 62 11.95 -0.66 4.34
CA SER A 62 11.81 -0.17 2.96
C SER A 62 11.82 -1.31 1.93
N LEU A 63 11.17 -1.07 0.80
CA LEU A 63 11.38 -1.80 -0.44
C LEU A 63 11.89 -0.82 -1.48
N GLU A 64 12.98 -1.17 -2.15
CA GLU A 64 13.58 -0.38 -3.22
C GLU A 64 13.79 -1.23 -4.47
N LEU A 65 13.39 -0.69 -5.62
CA LEU A 65 13.60 -1.27 -6.95
C LEU A 65 14.49 -0.33 -7.74
N VAL A 66 15.46 -0.90 -8.43
CA VAL A 66 16.36 -0.17 -9.34
C VAL A 66 16.42 -0.89 -10.67
N HIS A 67 16.07 -0.21 -11.74
CA HIS A 67 16.28 -0.66 -13.11
C HIS A 67 17.59 -0.07 -13.62
N ARG A 68 18.65 -0.88 -13.68
CA ARG A 68 20.03 -0.41 -13.93
C ARG A 68 20.22 0.33 -15.26
N PRO A 69 19.67 -0.18 -16.41
CA PRO A 69 19.94 0.46 -17.70
C PRO A 69 19.31 1.86 -17.85
N SER A 70 18.19 2.12 -17.17
CA SER A 70 17.56 3.44 -17.20
C SER A 70 17.98 4.33 -16.02
N GLY A 71 18.50 3.75 -14.94
CA GLY A 71 18.73 4.46 -13.68
C GLY A 71 17.44 4.77 -12.90
N TRP A 72 16.28 4.35 -13.40
CA TRP A 72 15.00 4.53 -12.70
C TRP A 72 14.99 3.74 -11.39
N SER A 73 14.52 4.40 -10.33
CA SER A 73 14.33 3.75 -9.04
C SER A 73 13.04 4.15 -8.38
N TYR A 74 12.43 3.18 -7.68
CA TYR A 74 11.16 3.33 -7.01
C TYR A 74 11.23 2.72 -5.61
N ALA A 75 10.61 3.37 -4.65
CA ALA A 75 10.68 2.92 -3.27
C ALA A 75 9.34 3.01 -2.53
N PHE A 76 9.25 2.17 -1.50
CA PHE A 76 8.24 2.23 -0.46
C PHE A 76 8.97 2.38 0.87
N THR A 77 8.66 3.44 1.62
CA THR A 77 9.26 3.72 2.93
C THR A 77 8.20 4.21 3.91
N THR A 78 8.43 3.99 5.19
CA THR A 78 7.55 4.47 6.26
C THR A 78 7.50 6.00 6.30
N ALA A 79 8.65 6.67 6.20
CA ALA A 79 8.73 8.12 6.25
C ALA A 79 7.90 8.79 5.14
N ASP A 80 7.98 8.27 3.91
CA ASP A 80 7.24 8.86 2.79
C ASP A 80 5.75 8.53 2.85
N ALA A 81 5.39 7.37 3.37
CA ALA A 81 3.99 7.02 3.61
C ALA A 81 3.35 7.97 4.63
N LEU A 82 4.04 8.24 5.74
CA LEU A 82 3.55 9.13 6.79
C LEU A 82 3.63 10.61 6.40
N ARG A 83 4.56 11.02 5.52
CA ARG A 83 4.64 12.40 5.00
C ARG A 83 3.40 12.80 4.22
N GLY A 84 2.71 11.84 3.60
CA GLY A 84 1.44 12.07 2.92
C GLY A 84 0.24 12.24 3.85
N VAL A 85 0.39 11.93 5.14
CA VAL A 85 -0.66 12.11 6.15
C VAL A 85 -0.79 13.59 6.46
N LYS A 86 -1.99 14.13 6.29
CA LYS A 86 -2.27 15.53 6.61
C LYS A 86 -2.50 15.67 8.12
N ASN A 87 -1.59 16.39 8.77
CA ASN A 87 -1.72 16.74 10.18
C ASN A 87 -2.61 17.97 10.29
N GLY A 88 -3.90 17.79 10.59
CA GLY A 88 -4.81 18.90 10.75
C GLY A 88 -6.21 18.68 10.18
N GLU A 89 -6.93 19.76 9.99
CA GLU A 89 -8.30 19.74 9.49
C GLU A 89 -8.38 19.10 8.11
N LEU A 90 -9.02 17.92 8.05
CA LEU A 90 -9.38 17.31 6.78
C LEU A 90 -10.43 18.19 6.10
N ALA A 91 -10.16 18.66 4.90
CA ALA A 91 -11.13 19.34 4.09
C ALA A 91 -12.32 18.42 3.79
N GLU A 92 -13.51 19.01 3.62
CA GLU A 92 -14.70 18.26 3.23
C GLU A 92 -14.44 17.55 1.91
N GLY A 93 -14.44 16.20 1.95
CA GLY A 93 -14.12 15.39 0.78
C GLY A 93 -12.77 14.63 0.82
N ASP A 94 -11.86 14.95 1.74
CA ASP A 94 -10.56 14.27 1.88
C ASP A 94 -10.67 12.82 2.43
N GLY A 95 -11.87 12.32 2.64
CA GLY A 95 -12.09 10.92 3.00
C GLY A 95 -11.78 10.57 4.46
N GLY A 96 -11.55 11.55 5.31
CA GLY A 96 -11.33 11.34 6.73
C GLY A 96 -12.53 10.69 7.42
N VAL A 97 -12.22 9.73 8.28
CA VAL A 97 -13.21 9.06 9.12
C VAL A 97 -13.36 9.83 10.43
N LYS A 98 -14.58 10.23 10.76
CA LYS A 98 -14.88 10.76 12.09
C LYS A 98 -14.99 9.58 13.05
N VAL A 99 -13.97 9.36 13.84
CA VAL A 99 -13.98 8.37 14.92
C VAL A 99 -14.42 9.06 16.20
N GLY A 100 -15.63 8.73 16.68
CA GLY A 100 -16.03 9.04 18.06
C GLY A 100 -15.65 7.87 18.96
N TYR A 101 -15.69 8.07 20.26
CA TYR A 101 -15.61 6.95 21.18
C TYR A 101 -16.74 5.96 20.87
N ALA A 102 -16.43 4.67 20.86
CA ALA A 102 -17.44 3.64 20.68
C ALA A 102 -18.54 3.80 21.74
N GLU A 103 -19.79 3.69 21.35
CA GLU A 103 -20.93 3.84 22.28
C GLU A 103 -20.83 2.86 23.46
N ALA A 104 -20.37 1.64 23.23
CA ALA A 104 -20.13 0.66 24.28
C ALA A 104 -19.10 1.16 25.32
N TRP A 105 -18.04 1.87 24.87
CA TRP A 105 -17.04 2.46 25.76
C TRP A 105 -17.63 3.62 26.57
N LEU A 106 -18.44 4.49 25.95
CA LEU A 106 -19.16 5.54 26.65
C LEU A 106 -20.14 4.97 27.67
N GLN A 107 -20.90 3.93 27.30
CA GLN A 107 -21.85 3.28 28.18
C GLN A 107 -21.14 2.61 29.38
N SER A 108 -19.96 2.04 29.19
CA SER A 108 -19.18 1.45 30.30
C SER A 108 -18.76 2.49 31.36
N ARG A 109 -18.72 3.79 30.99
CA ARG A 109 -18.36 4.92 31.87
C ARG A 109 -19.57 5.67 32.43
N THR A 110 -20.77 5.44 31.90
CA THR A 110 -22.00 6.09 32.34
C THR A 110 -22.85 5.30 33.31
N GLY A 111 -22.49 4.03 33.57
CA GLY A 111 -23.21 3.19 34.50
C GLY A 111 -23.11 3.69 35.96
N PRO A 112 -24.15 3.46 36.80
CA PRO A 112 -24.20 3.95 38.19
C PRO A 112 -23.08 3.40 39.08
N SER A 113 -22.37 2.36 38.64
CA SER A 113 -21.22 1.75 39.35
C SER A 113 -19.88 2.23 38.80
N SER A 114 -19.83 3.07 37.76
CA SER A 114 -18.60 3.49 37.12
C SER A 114 -17.92 4.61 37.91
N GLN A 115 -16.73 4.32 38.41
CA GLN A 115 -15.85 5.34 39.01
C GLN A 115 -14.93 6.01 37.99
N LEU A 116 -15.11 5.71 36.69
CA LEU A 116 -14.26 6.23 35.63
C LEU A 116 -14.72 7.64 35.21
N PRO A 117 -13.80 8.60 35.07
CA PRO A 117 -14.18 9.94 34.65
C PRO A 117 -14.72 9.92 33.21
N MET A 118 -15.89 10.53 33.02
CA MET A 118 -16.40 10.83 31.69
C MET A 118 -15.54 11.87 31.00
N PRO A 119 -15.19 11.69 29.71
CA PRO A 119 -14.59 12.78 28.97
C PRO A 119 -15.56 13.95 28.91
N LYS A 120 -15.09 15.14 29.25
CA LYS A 120 -15.92 16.39 29.27
C LYS A 120 -16.49 16.77 27.90
N THR A 121 -15.91 16.29 26.85
CA THR A 121 -16.36 16.43 25.46
C THR A 121 -16.04 15.16 24.72
N VAL A 122 -17.02 14.61 23.99
CA VAL A 122 -16.76 13.57 23.00
C VAL A 122 -16.21 14.30 21.78
N PRO A 123 -14.90 14.21 21.49
CA PRO A 123 -14.39 14.90 20.33
C PRO A 123 -14.93 14.19 19.09
N THR A 124 -15.84 14.84 18.38
CA THR A 124 -16.08 14.55 16.97
C THR A 124 -14.95 15.21 16.18
N LYS A 125 -13.72 14.79 16.39
CA LYS A 125 -12.64 15.22 15.52
C LYS A 125 -12.68 14.38 14.26
N PRO A 126 -12.56 14.99 13.08
CA PRO A 126 -12.14 14.25 11.93
C PRO A 126 -10.74 13.72 12.24
N TYR A 127 -10.64 12.42 12.40
CA TYR A 127 -9.40 11.78 12.76
C TYR A 127 -8.68 11.36 11.49
N ASP A 128 -7.51 11.94 11.29
CA ASP A 128 -6.52 11.35 10.40
C ASP A 128 -5.48 10.51 11.17
N TRP A 129 -5.72 10.14 12.42
CA TRP A 129 -4.89 9.13 13.07
C TRP A 129 -5.19 7.70 12.59
N THR A 130 -6.11 7.55 11.71
CA THR A 130 -6.19 6.35 10.89
C THR A 130 -4.99 6.25 9.95
N TYR A 131 -4.11 7.27 9.95
CA TYR A 131 -3.00 7.36 9.00
C TYR A 131 -3.45 6.99 7.60
N THR A 132 -4.69 7.38 7.25
CA THR A 132 -5.33 7.10 5.98
C THR A 132 -4.43 7.61 4.89
N THR A 133 -3.86 6.70 4.15
CA THR A 133 -2.92 7.07 3.12
C THR A 133 -3.33 6.49 1.78
N MET A 134 -3.26 7.33 0.77
CA MET A 134 -3.27 6.91 -0.64
C MET A 134 -1.85 6.68 -1.13
N TYR A 135 -0.95 6.26 -0.24
CA TYR A 135 0.45 6.05 -0.54
C TYR A 135 0.62 4.94 -1.57
N SER A 136 1.28 5.29 -2.65
CA SER A 136 1.51 4.39 -3.77
C SER A 136 3.00 4.11 -4.02
N GLY A 137 3.88 4.45 -3.09
CA GLY A 137 5.32 4.52 -3.29
C GLY A 137 5.76 5.82 -3.94
N HIS A 138 7.04 5.99 -4.18
CA HIS A 138 7.60 7.18 -4.81
C HIS A 138 8.82 6.86 -5.67
N GLU A 139 9.06 7.68 -6.67
CA GLU A 139 10.29 7.63 -7.46
C GLU A 139 11.43 8.29 -6.68
N LYS A 140 12.53 7.57 -6.46
CA LYS A 140 13.76 8.12 -5.88
C LYS A 140 14.58 8.85 -6.93
N CYS A 141 14.59 8.32 -8.15
CA CYS A 141 15.24 8.92 -9.29
C CYS A 141 14.26 8.92 -10.45
N SER A 142 13.72 10.10 -10.75
CA SER A 142 12.94 10.35 -11.95
C SER A 142 13.86 10.85 -13.04
N LEU A 143 13.86 10.19 -14.17
CA LEU A 143 14.57 10.68 -15.35
C LEU A 143 13.73 11.77 -16.02
N PRO A 144 14.33 12.83 -16.56
CA PRO A 144 13.58 13.94 -17.18
C PRO A 144 12.63 13.51 -18.30
N SER A 145 12.88 12.35 -18.89
CA SER A 145 12.09 11.80 -20.03
C SER A 145 11.10 10.71 -19.62
N THR A 146 11.04 10.31 -18.35
CA THR A 146 10.14 9.24 -17.89
C THR A 146 9.09 9.81 -16.95
N SER A 147 7.83 9.65 -17.29
CA SER A 147 6.69 10.00 -16.44
C SER A 147 5.64 8.90 -16.50
N TRP A 148 4.82 8.81 -15.46
CA TRP A 148 3.68 7.94 -15.45
C TRP A 148 2.60 8.48 -16.39
N HIS A 149 2.13 7.63 -17.30
CA HIS A 149 1.06 7.95 -18.24
C HIS A 149 -0.14 7.03 -17.97
N PRO A 150 -1.38 7.48 -18.20
CA PRO A 150 -2.53 6.58 -18.20
C PRO A 150 -2.26 5.40 -19.14
N ALA A 151 -2.58 4.20 -18.67
CA ALA A 151 -2.47 3.00 -19.50
C ALA A 151 -3.46 3.06 -20.65
N ASP A 152 -3.03 2.58 -21.81
CA ASP A 152 -3.91 2.42 -22.95
C ASP A 152 -4.87 1.25 -22.70
N PRO A 153 -6.19 1.47 -22.65
CA PRO A 153 -7.16 0.42 -22.38
C PRO A 153 -7.20 -0.66 -23.47
N ASP A 154 -6.79 -0.33 -24.68
CA ASP A 154 -6.76 -1.27 -25.81
C ASP A 154 -5.47 -2.11 -25.85
N ASN A 155 -4.46 -1.73 -25.07
CA ASN A 155 -3.21 -2.46 -24.95
C ASN A 155 -3.27 -3.46 -23.80
N THR A 156 -3.53 -4.72 -24.13
CA THR A 156 -3.63 -5.81 -23.14
C THR A 156 -2.34 -6.03 -22.33
N SER A 157 -1.17 -5.61 -22.85
CA SER A 157 0.10 -5.71 -22.12
C SER A 157 0.21 -4.70 -20.98
N HIS A 158 -0.61 -3.64 -20.99
CA HIS A 158 -0.70 -2.67 -19.91
C HIS A 158 -1.61 -3.14 -18.75
N ALA A 159 -2.26 -4.28 -18.86
CA ALA A 159 -3.02 -4.88 -17.77
C ALA A 159 -2.13 -5.78 -16.89
N ILE A 160 -2.42 -5.83 -15.60
CA ILE A 160 -1.77 -6.79 -14.70
C ILE A 160 -2.35 -8.18 -14.98
N PRO A 161 -1.55 -9.17 -15.40
CA PRO A 161 -2.05 -10.48 -15.82
C PRO A 161 -2.37 -11.38 -14.61
N ILE A 162 -3.52 -11.14 -13.96
CA ILE A 162 -3.95 -11.86 -12.75
C ILE A 162 -3.92 -13.39 -12.95
N ALA A 163 -4.31 -13.88 -14.13
CA ALA A 163 -4.28 -15.30 -14.45
C ALA A 163 -2.86 -15.90 -14.41
N GLU A 164 -1.83 -15.13 -14.79
CA GLU A 164 -0.44 -15.55 -14.71
C GLU A 164 0.07 -15.53 -13.27
N LEU A 165 -0.33 -14.51 -12.49
CA LEU A 165 0.06 -14.38 -11.09
C LEU A 165 -0.54 -15.48 -10.19
N THR A 166 -1.59 -16.18 -10.64
CA THR A 166 -2.20 -17.31 -9.91
C THR A 166 -1.58 -18.67 -10.25
N ARG A 167 -0.64 -18.73 -11.21
CA ARG A 167 0.10 -19.96 -11.52
C ARG A 167 1.02 -20.37 -10.36
N GLN A 168 1.29 -21.66 -10.27
CA GLN A 168 2.28 -22.20 -9.33
C GLN A 168 3.70 -22.07 -9.90
N ASP A 169 4.14 -20.83 -10.14
CA ASP A 169 5.51 -20.58 -10.56
C ASP A 169 6.45 -20.53 -9.35
N PRO A 170 7.71 -20.94 -9.49
CA PRO A 170 8.67 -20.82 -8.41
C PRO A 170 8.84 -19.36 -8.00
N ILE A 171 8.88 -19.11 -6.71
CA ILE A 171 9.14 -17.78 -6.15
C ILE A 171 10.65 -17.69 -5.92
N LEU A 172 11.32 -16.83 -6.68
CA LEU A 172 12.76 -16.62 -6.59
C LEU A 172 13.12 -15.71 -5.43
N PHE A 173 12.22 -14.74 -5.13
CA PHE A 173 12.37 -13.83 -4.02
C PHE A 173 11.00 -13.41 -3.50
N TYR A 174 10.86 -13.40 -2.18
CA TYR A 174 9.66 -12.93 -1.48
C TYR A 174 10.06 -12.13 -0.25
N ALA A 175 9.38 -11.01 -0.01
CA ALA A 175 9.50 -10.27 1.22
C ALA A 175 8.16 -9.62 1.61
N GLU A 176 7.93 -9.52 2.92
CA GLU A 176 6.89 -8.71 3.53
C GLU A 176 7.56 -7.60 4.35
N ILE A 177 7.14 -6.39 4.11
CA ILE A 177 7.74 -5.19 4.69
C ILE A 177 6.62 -4.40 5.37
N PRO A 178 6.39 -4.58 6.68
CA PRO A 178 5.48 -3.72 7.42
C PRO A 178 6.09 -2.32 7.50
N LEU A 179 5.28 -1.30 7.24
CA LEU A 179 5.68 0.10 7.37
C LEU A 179 5.15 0.70 8.66
N PHE A 180 3.87 0.47 8.97
CA PHE A 180 3.28 0.81 10.26
C PHE A 180 2.05 -0.02 10.57
N GLU A 181 1.70 -0.06 11.86
CA GLU A 181 0.49 -0.65 12.39
C GLU A 181 0.01 0.16 13.59
N ASP A 182 -1.30 0.34 13.73
CA ASP A 182 -1.91 1.13 14.81
C ASP A 182 -3.23 0.49 15.24
N GLU A 183 -3.43 0.33 16.54
CA GLU A 183 -4.62 -0.31 17.11
C GLU A 183 -5.81 0.66 17.29
N LEU A 184 -5.69 1.94 16.90
CA LEU A 184 -6.75 2.93 17.02
C LEU A 184 -7.38 3.00 18.44
N HIS A 185 -6.57 2.86 19.46
CA HIS A 185 -7.04 2.83 20.86
C HIS A 185 -8.15 1.80 21.11
N ASP A 186 -7.96 0.57 20.70
CA ASP A 186 -8.91 -0.55 20.82
C ASP A 186 -10.22 -0.40 20.02
N ASN A 187 -10.33 0.62 19.16
CA ASN A 187 -11.51 0.83 18.32
C ASN A 187 -11.33 0.34 16.88
N GLY A 188 -10.32 -0.44 16.61
CA GLY A 188 -10.02 -0.94 15.29
C GLY A 188 -8.52 -1.10 15.07
N ALA A 189 -8.13 -1.13 13.80
CA ALA A 189 -6.73 -1.21 13.43
C ALA A 189 -6.49 -0.54 12.07
N SER A 190 -5.31 0.02 11.89
CA SER A 190 -4.81 0.43 10.58
C SER A 190 -3.41 -0.13 10.34
N HIS A 191 -3.13 -0.58 9.13
CA HIS A 191 -1.79 -1.02 8.77
C HIS A 191 -1.46 -0.76 7.31
N LEU A 192 -0.17 -0.53 7.08
CA LEU A 192 0.40 -0.42 5.76
C LEU A 192 1.50 -1.47 5.60
N LEU A 193 1.30 -2.36 4.65
CA LEU A 193 2.17 -3.50 4.38
C LEU A 193 2.54 -3.54 2.90
N VAL A 194 3.83 -3.76 2.61
CA VAL A 194 4.34 -3.99 1.25
C VAL A 194 4.76 -5.44 1.11
N ARG A 195 4.27 -6.10 0.06
CA ARG A 195 4.68 -7.45 -0.33
C ARG A 195 5.29 -7.44 -1.70
N ILE A 196 6.40 -8.13 -1.87
CA ILE A 196 7.00 -8.35 -3.17
C ILE A 196 7.14 -9.84 -3.46
N ARG A 197 6.87 -10.20 -4.71
CA ARG A 197 7.12 -11.52 -5.27
C ARG A 197 7.88 -11.36 -6.58
N VAL A 198 9.03 -12.01 -6.69
CA VAL A 198 9.79 -12.12 -7.93
C VAL A 198 9.71 -13.57 -8.42
N MET A 199 9.26 -13.75 -9.65
CA MET A 199 9.08 -15.01 -10.33
C MET A 199 9.99 -15.05 -11.56
N PRO A 200 10.17 -16.21 -12.23
CA PRO A 200 11.05 -16.31 -13.41
C PRO A 200 10.74 -15.33 -14.54
N THR A 201 9.46 -14.95 -14.70
CA THR A 201 8.98 -14.15 -15.83
C THR A 201 8.64 -12.71 -15.47
N CYS A 202 8.44 -12.41 -14.17
CA CYS A 202 7.94 -11.10 -13.75
C CYS A 202 8.25 -10.79 -12.29
N LEU A 203 8.10 -9.54 -11.93
CA LEU A 203 7.96 -9.10 -10.55
C LEU A 203 6.55 -8.54 -10.30
N PHE A 204 6.06 -8.76 -9.09
CA PHE A 204 4.78 -8.21 -8.64
C PHE A 204 4.91 -7.68 -7.21
N ILE A 205 4.41 -6.46 -7.00
CA ILE A 205 4.37 -5.80 -5.69
C ILE A 205 2.94 -5.45 -5.36
N LEU A 206 2.56 -5.66 -4.11
CA LEU A 206 1.33 -5.18 -3.51
C LEU A 206 1.67 -4.35 -2.28
N CYS A 207 1.43 -3.05 -2.34
CA CYS A 207 1.37 -2.19 -1.16
C CYS A 207 -0.09 -2.04 -0.79
N ARG A 208 -0.47 -2.46 0.42
CA ARG A 208 -1.84 -2.43 0.91
C ARG A 208 -1.93 -1.64 2.20
N PHE A 209 -2.75 -0.61 2.18
CA PHE A 209 -3.29 0.01 3.37
C PHE A 209 -4.61 -0.65 3.75
N THR A 210 -4.79 -1.00 5.02
CA THR A 210 -6.04 -1.54 5.54
C THR A 210 -6.44 -0.76 6.80
N LEU A 211 -7.71 -0.38 6.86
CA LEU A 211 -8.32 0.28 8.00
C LEU A 211 -9.58 -0.48 8.42
N ARG A 212 -9.67 -0.78 9.69
CA ARG A 212 -10.88 -1.22 10.38
C ARG A 212 -11.20 -0.21 11.49
N VAL A 213 -12.37 0.39 11.44
CA VAL A 213 -12.94 1.14 12.56
C VAL A 213 -14.16 0.41 13.04
N ASP A 214 -14.11 -0.14 14.24
CA ASP A 214 -15.12 -1.04 14.76
C ASP A 214 -16.47 -0.35 14.85
N ASN A 215 -17.51 -1.05 14.37
CA ASN A 215 -18.88 -0.56 14.22
C ASN A 215 -19.06 0.65 13.28
N VAL A 216 -18.02 1.08 12.57
CA VAL A 216 -18.07 2.22 11.63
C VAL A 216 -17.85 1.74 10.20
N LEU A 217 -16.62 1.38 9.84
CA LEU A 217 -16.28 0.99 8.46
C LEU A 217 -15.02 0.14 8.35
N PHE A 218 -14.86 -0.43 7.16
CA PHE A 218 -13.60 -0.94 6.63
C PHE A 218 -13.18 -0.14 5.41
N ARG A 219 -11.87 0.05 5.23
CA ARG A 219 -11.28 0.67 4.05
C ARG A 219 -10.02 -0.07 3.65
N THR A 220 -9.80 -0.21 2.34
CA THR A 220 -8.51 -0.65 1.81
C THR A 220 -8.07 0.27 0.69
N TYR A 221 -6.76 0.46 0.58
CA TYR A 221 -6.13 1.11 -0.56
C TYR A 221 -4.96 0.26 -1.03
N ASP A 222 -5.02 -0.17 -2.28
CA ASP A 222 -4.02 -1.02 -2.89
C ASP A 222 -3.23 -0.27 -3.96
N THR A 223 -1.91 -0.41 -3.92
CA THR A 223 -1.03 -0.11 -5.05
C THR A 223 -0.38 -1.40 -5.50
N ARG A 224 -0.56 -1.73 -6.77
CA ARG A 224 0.05 -2.89 -7.42
C ARG A 224 1.03 -2.41 -8.45
N LEU A 225 2.27 -2.93 -8.40
CA LEU A 225 3.26 -2.75 -9.45
C LEU A 225 3.52 -4.10 -10.11
N TYR A 226 3.59 -4.08 -11.43
CA TYR A 226 3.90 -5.26 -12.24
C TYR A 226 4.90 -4.91 -13.31
N HIS A 227 5.88 -5.81 -13.51
CA HIS A 227 6.81 -5.75 -14.63
C HIS A 227 7.05 -7.15 -15.17
N SER A 228 6.97 -7.32 -16.49
CA SER A 228 7.37 -8.54 -17.19
C SER A 228 8.80 -8.41 -17.67
N PHE A 229 9.67 -9.36 -17.34
CA PHE A 229 11.07 -9.37 -17.77
C PHE A 229 11.23 -9.54 -19.30
N SER A 230 10.19 -9.97 -19.99
CA SER A 230 10.17 -10.10 -21.46
C SER A 230 9.63 -8.86 -22.17
N SER A 231 9.21 -7.81 -21.44
CA SER A 231 8.69 -6.61 -22.09
C SER A 231 9.75 -5.84 -22.88
N SER A 232 9.42 -5.44 -24.10
CA SER A 232 10.31 -4.64 -24.96
C SER A 232 9.49 -3.59 -25.72
N PRO A 233 9.71 -2.29 -25.48
CA PRO A 233 10.59 -1.72 -24.45
C PRO A 233 10.19 -2.13 -23.01
N PRO A 234 11.12 -2.11 -22.03
CA PRO A 234 10.77 -2.41 -20.65
C PRO A 234 9.85 -1.32 -20.08
N PHE A 235 8.80 -1.74 -19.39
CA PHE A 235 7.85 -0.85 -18.74
C PHE A 235 7.35 -1.43 -17.41
N VAL A 236 6.87 -0.55 -16.53
CA VAL A 236 6.21 -0.93 -15.28
C VAL A 236 4.76 -0.49 -15.33
N VAL A 237 3.85 -1.37 -14.97
CA VAL A 237 2.43 -1.07 -14.79
C VAL A 237 2.18 -0.78 -13.32
N LYS A 238 1.48 0.32 -13.03
CA LYS A 238 1.02 0.69 -11.69
C LYS A 238 -0.50 0.78 -11.68
N GLU A 239 -1.12 -0.03 -10.84
CA GLU A 239 -2.56 0.04 -10.57
C GLU A 239 -2.78 0.51 -9.13
N THR A 240 -3.58 1.55 -8.95
CA THR A 240 -4.04 2.00 -7.64
C THR A 240 -5.56 1.88 -7.56
N SER A 241 -6.05 1.41 -6.42
CA SER A 241 -7.49 1.22 -6.21
C SER A 241 -7.81 1.27 -4.72
N GLY A 242 -8.99 1.77 -4.38
CA GLY A 242 -9.46 1.83 -3.02
C GLY A 242 -10.93 1.45 -2.89
N TRP A 243 -11.28 0.83 -1.77
CA TRP A 243 -12.64 0.44 -1.44
C TRP A 243 -12.95 0.72 0.01
N GLU A 244 -14.19 1.08 0.26
CA GLU A 244 -14.71 1.33 1.59
C GLU A 244 -16.10 0.74 1.74
N ALA A 245 -16.39 0.16 2.91
CA ALA A 245 -17.72 -0.33 3.23
C ALA A 245 -18.05 -0.14 4.71
N PRO A 246 -19.33 0.12 5.07
CA PRO A 246 -19.77 0.09 6.45
C PRO A 246 -19.45 -1.23 7.14
N TYR A 247 -19.00 -1.17 8.39
CA TYR A 247 -18.63 -2.34 9.20
C TYR A 247 -19.70 -3.44 9.17
N GLU A 248 -20.96 -3.07 9.39
CA GLU A 248 -22.09 -4.02 9.42
C GLU A 248 -22.31 -4.71 8.08
N ARG A 249 -21.97 -4.10 6.95
CA ARG A 249 -22.07 -4.76 5.65
C ARG A 249 -21.01 -5.84 5.48
N VAL A 250 -19.76 -5.55 5.86
CA VAL A 250 -18.66 -6.52 5.81
C VAL A 250 -18.96 -7.68 6.76
N LYS A 251 -19.40 -7.39 7.98
CA LYS A 251 -19.74 -8.39 9.01
C LYS A 251 -20.80 -9.40 8.54
N ARG A 252 -21.74 -9.00 7.68
CA ARG A 252 -22.76 -9.92 7.12
C ARG A 252 -22.18 -11.04 6.27
N HIS A 253 -20.94 -10.90 5.79
CA HIS A 253 -20.26 -11.93 5.00
C HIS A 253 -19.49 -12.96 5.83
N LEU A 254 -19.51 -12.83 7.16
CA LEU A 254 -18.96 -13.84 8.06
C LEU A 254 -19.73 -15.16 7.90
N ARG A 255 -19.00 -16.27 7.78
CA ARG A 255 -19.61 -17.61 7.72
C ARG A 255 -20.33 -17.97 9.01
N ARG A 256 -19.78 -17.53 10.14
CA ARG A 256 -20.34 -17.64 11.49
C ARG A 256 -20.40 -16.26 12.10
N ARG A 257 -21.54 -15.88 12.64
CA ARG A 257 -21.77 -14.53 13.18
C ARG A 257 -20.98 -14.22 14.46
N ASP A 258 -20.59 -15.26 15.17
CA ASP A 258 -19.85 -15.26 16.43
C ASP A 258 -18.33 -15.35 16.22
N ASP A 259 -17.86 -15.72 15.04
CA ASP A 259 -16.45 -15.76 14.69
C ASP A 259 -16.04 -14.46 13.96
N LEU A 260 -15.45 -13.53 14.71
CA LEU A 260 -14.97 -12.25 14.22
C LEU A 260 -13.54 -12.30 13.67
N THR A 261 -12.85 -13.44 13.76
CA THR A 261 -11.46 -13.62 13.30
C THR A 261 -11.25 -13.15 11.85
N PRO A 262 -12.15 -13.42 10.87
CA PRO A 262 -11.95 -12.92 9.52
C PRO A 262 -11.91 -11.39 9.40
N LEU A 263 -12.49 -10.66 10.36
CA LEU A 263 -12.45 -9.19 10.37
C LEU A 263 -11.07 -8.61 10.70
N THR A 264 -10.12 -9.45 11.11
CA THR A 264 -8.72 -9.07 11.34
C THR A 264 -7.80 -9.47 10.18
N ASP A 265 -8.32 -10.17 9.16
CA ASP A 265 -7.54 -10.57 7.99
C ASP A 265 -7.67 -9.54 6.84
N PRO A 266 -6.62 -8.74 6.57
CA PRO A 266 -6.62 -7.74 5.49
C PRO A 266 -6.93 -8.32 4.10
N THR A 267 -6.58 -9.57 3.86
CA THR A 267 -6.81 -10.22 2.56
C THR A 267 -8.28 -10.60 2.40
N TRP A 268 -8.88 -11.15 3.45
CA TRP A 268 -10.31 -11.44 3.47
C TRP A 268 -11.13 -10.16 3.35
N ILE A 269 -10.80 -9.12 4.14
CA ILE A 269 -11.48 -7.81 4.07
C ILE A 269 -11.43 -7.26 2.65
N ALA A 270 -10.25 -7.20 2.02
CA ALA A 270 -10.10 -6.68 0.67
C ALA A 270 -10.97 -7.47 -0.34
N SER A 271 -11.06 -8.79 -0.20
CA SER A 271 -11.89 -9.62 -1.06
C SER A 271 -13.39 -9.30 -0.93
N ILE A 272 -13.86 -9.05 0.31
CA ILE A 272 -15.24 -8.67 0.56
C ILE A 272 -15.53 -7.25 0.06
N LEU A 273 -14.63 -6.29 0.31
CA LEU A 273 -14.81 -4.92 -0.18
C LEU A 273 -14.89 -4.86 -1.70
N THR A 274 -14.03 -5.60 -2.40
CA THR A 274 -14.07 -5.70 -3.87
C THR A 274 -15.38 -6.29 -4.36
N LYS A 275 -15.87 -7.34 -3.71
CA LYS A 275 -17.16 -7.98 -4.04
C LYS A 275 -18.32 -7.01 -3.83
N LEU A 276 -18.37 -6.34 -2.68
CA LEU A 276 -19.41 -5.35 -2.38
C LEU A 276 -19.40 -4.18 -3.36
N SER A 277 -18.21 -3.75 -3.81
CA SER A 277 -18.07 -2.71 -4.84
C SER A 277 -18.64 -3.14 -6.19
N ALA A 278 -18.41 -4.39 -6.60
CA ALA A 278 -18.98 -4.93 -7.84
C ALA A 278 -20.51 -5.02 -7.78
N GLU A 279 -21.06 -5.43 -6.63
CA GLU A 279 -22.52 -5.47 -6.40
C GLU A 279 -23.12 -4.05 -6.45
N ALA A 280 -22.47 -3.06 -5.86
CA ALA A 280 -22.92 -1.66 -5.87
C ALA A 280 -22.95 -1.05 -7.27
N THR A 281 -22.01 -1.42 -8.14
CA THR A 281 -21.99 -0.97 -9.53
C THR A 281 -23.16 -1.52 -10.33
N GLN A 282 -23.65 -2.70 -9.99
CA GLN A 282 -24.85 -3.28 -10.62
C GLN A 282 -26.15 -2.63 -10.13
N ILE A 283 -26.16 -2.04 -8.94
CA ILE A 283 -27.33 -1.40 -8.30
C ILE A 283 -27.30 0.13 -8.44
N ALA A 284 -26.52 0.69 -9.34
CA ALA A 284 -26.23 2.13 -9.50
C ALA A 284 -27.46 3.07 -9.69
N GLY A 285 -28.67 2.68 -9.25
CA GLY A 285 -29.84 3.53 -9.06
C GLY A 285 -30.17 3.88 -7.59
N ALA A 286 -29.52 3.26 -6.62
CA ALA A 286 -29.82 3.46 -5.20
C ALA A 286 -28.70 4.24 -4.53
N GLY A 287 -28.94 5.48 -4.18
CA GLY A 287 -28.11 6.50 -3.53
C GLY A 287 -27.21 6.12 -2.35
N THR A 288 -26.52 5.01 -2.45
CA THR A 288 -25.49 4.56 -1.53
C THR A 288 -24.17 5.21 -1.91
N ARG A 289 -23.67 6.10 -1.08
CA ARG A 289 -22.32 6.71 -1.18
C ARG A 289 -21.23 5.64 -1.02
N TRP A 290 -21.01 4.86 -2.06
CA TRP A 290 -19.79 4.12 -2.21
C TRP A 290 -18.77 5.06 -2.82
N ARG A 291 -17.86 5.57 -2.03
CA ARG A 291 -16.64 6.15 -2.59
C ARG A 291 -15.70 4.99 -2.96
N GLY A 292 -15.94 4.38 -4.11
CA GLY A 292 -14.85 3.73 -4.81
C GLY A 292 -13.87 4.84 -5.19
N LEU A 293 -12.71 4.89 -4.56
CA LEU A 293 -11.57 5.60 -5.12
C LEU A 293 -11.28 4.85 -6.41
N GLY A 294 -11.57 5.47 -7.55
CA GLY A 294 -11.57 4.78 -8.84
C GLY A 294 -10.24 4.07 -9.10
N THR A 295 -10.30 2.94 -9.74
CA THR A 295 -9.10 2.24 -10.21
C THR A 295 -8.38 3.13 -11.21
N LYS A 296 -7.10 3.45 -10.93
CA LYS A 296 -6.22 4.19 -11.82
C LYS A 296 -5.14 3.25 -12.31
N LEU A 297 -4.97 3.15 -13.61
CA LEU A 297 -3.95 2.32 -14.23
C LEU A 297 -2.98 3.24 -14.99
N GLU A 298 -1.71 3.14 -14.66
CA GLU A 298 -0.63 3.96 -15.20
C GLU A 298 0.53 3.09 -15.64
N VAL A 299 1.27 3.55 -16.63
CA VAL A 299 2.44 2.88 -17.17
C VAL A 299 3.60 3.86 -17.26
N ILE A 300 4.79 3.39 -16.93
CA ILE A 300 6.05 4.09 -17.16
C ILE A 300 6.95 3.23 -18.03
N VAL A 301 7.45 3.82 -19.13
CA VAL A 301 8.39 3.15 -20.03
C VAL A 301 9.82 3.47 -19.59
N LEU A 302 10.63 2.44 -19.39
CA LEU A 302 11.99 2.54 -18.91
C LEU A 302 12.96 2.62 -20.11
N SER A 303 13.21 3.83 -20.62
CA SER A 303 14.21 4.04 -21.66
C SER A 303 15.62 4.00 -21.10
N ARG A 304 16.60 3.51 -21.87
CA ARG A 304 18.02 3.64 -21.48
C ARG A 304 18.36 5.12 -21.33
N ALA A 305 19.15 5.45 -20.32
CA ALA A 305 19.75 6.77 -20.19
C ALA A 305 20.57 7.05 -21.47
N SER A 306 20.16 8.05 -22.24
CA SER A 306 20.98 8.50 -23.37
C SER A 306 22.29 9.07 -22.82
N ASN A 307 23.40 8.42 -23.12
CA ASN A 307 24.74 8.99 -22.89
C ASN A 307 24.89 10.23 -23.78
N SER A 308 24.41 11.38 -23.31
CA SER A 308 24.78 12.66 -23.87
C SER A 308 26.14 13.08 -23.30
N ALA A 309 27.18 12.37 -23.69
CA ALA A 309 28.55 12.80 -23.48
C ALA A 309 29.29 12.71 -24.80
N SER A 310 29.81 13.84 -25.21
CA SER A 310 30.80 14.07 -26.29
C SER A 310 30.30 14.17 -27.72
N ASP A 311 29.92 15.39 -28.11
CA ASP A 311 30.39 15.99 -29.36
C ASP A 311 30.79 17.44 -29.10
N ILE A 312 31.86 17.62 -28.32
CA ILE A 312 32.64 18.82 -28.44
C ILE A 312 33.56 18.58 -29.64
N GLN A 313 33.08 18.89 -30.84
CA GLN A 313 33.94 19.02 -31.98
C GLN A 313 34.85 20.21 -31.75
N THR A 314 36.11 19.89 -31.52
CA THR A 314 37.23 20.80 -31.69
C THR A 314 37.26 21.18 -33.17
N SER A 315 36.73 22.35 -33.47
CA SER A 315 37.03 23.06 -34.74
C SER A 315 38.26 23.92 -34.50
N SER A 316 39.35 23.50 -35.10
CA SER A 316 40.59 24.24 -35.30
C SER A 316 40.38 25.47 -36.18
#